data_b2e147f0cfec56fd4055ac3c15fd1dfb
#
_entry.id   b2e147f0cfec56fd4055ac3c15fd1dfb
#
_cell.length_a   1.000
_cell.length_b   1.000
_cell.length_c   1.000
_cell.angle_alpha   90.00
_cell.angle_beta   90.00
_cell.angle_gamma   90.00
#
_symmetry.space_group_name_H-M   'P 1'
#
loop_
_entity.id
_entity.type
_entity.pdbx_description
1 polymer ?
#
loop_
_entity_poly.entity_id
_entity_poly.type
_entity_poly.pdbx_seq_one_letter_code
_entity_poly.pdbx_strand_id
1 'polypeptide(L)'
;MEIKEIVEKNELVKKISEKKEIVWINNKQVKYSEYEKNLPITDEQIKEAEDRLIRFAPFIKKAFPETEITNGIIESPLEPIFNMQKELEKKYNTKIPGKLYLKMDSHLPVAGSIKARGGVYEVLKHAEDLAIAAGMLSKNDDYSILTEEKFKKFFSGCFKQFPSFILSIKC
;
A
#
# COMPACT_ATOMS: atom_id res chain seq x y z
N MET A 1 -3.70 -32.51 -0.60
CA MET A 1 -2.77 -32.67 -1.72
C MET A 1 -1.39 -32.35 -1.17
N GLU A 2 -0.50 -33.32 -1.18
CA GLU A 2 0.87 -33.11 -0.67
C GLU A 2 1.69 -32.24 -1.63
N ILE A 3 2.64 -31.47 -1.09
CA ILE A 3 3.51 -30.58 -1.90
C ILE A 3 4.22 -31.35 -3.01
N LYS A 4 4.67 -32.56 -2.74
CA LYS A 4 5.30 -33.46 -3.73
C LYS A 4 4.40 -33.69 -4.95
N GLU A 5 3.14 -33.97 -4.72
CA GLU A 5 2.15 -34.23 -5.76
C GLU A 5 1.91 -33.00 -6.67
N ILE A 6 1.95 -31.78 -6.08
CA ILE A 6 1.85 -30.52 -6.84
C ILE A 6 3.07 -30.34 -7.73
N VAL A 7 4.26 -30.59 -7.19
CA VAL A 7 5.53 -30.47 -7.93
C VAL A 7 5.60 -31.45 -9.09
N GLU A 8 5.16 -32.69 -8.89
CA GLU A 8 5.18 -33.73 -9.94
C GLU A 8 4.17 -33.46 -11.05
N LYS A 9 2.98 -32.90 -10.71
CA LYS A 9 1.91 -32.63 -11.67
C LYS A 9 2.06 -31.33 -12.46
N ASN A 10 2.97 -30.43 -12.02
CA ASN A 10 3.11 -29.11 -12.65
C ASN A 10 4.57 -28.82 -13.00
N GLU A 11 4.88 -28.88 -14.29
CA GLU A 11 6.24 -28.66 -14.81
C GLU A 11 6.83 -27.30 -14.41
N LEU A 12 5.99 -26.24 -14.34
CA LEU A 12 6.45 -24.91 -13.92
C LEU A 12 6.83 -24.91 -12.43
N VAL A 13 6.00 -25.52 -11.57
CA VAL A 13 6.28 -25.64 -10.13
C VAL A 13 7.52 -26.50 -9.90
N LYS A 14 7.72 -27.55 -10.69
CA LYS A 14 8.93 -28.38 -10.67
C LYS A 14 10.17 -27.55 -10.98
N LYS A 15 10.17 -26.76 -12.06
CA LYS A 15 11.29 -25.85 -12.39
C LYS A 15 11.59 -24.85 -11.28
N ILE A 16 10.54 -24.27 -10.66
CA ILE A 16 10.70 -23.37 -9.50
C ILE A 16 11.36 -24.09 -8.34
N SER A 17 10.91 -25.31 -8.01
CA SER A 17 11.50 -26.10 -6.91
C SER A 17 12.97 -26.48 -7.16
N GLU A 18 13.36 -26.62 -8.41
CA GLU A 18 14.74 -26.87 -8.85
C GLU A 18 15.56 -25.58 -8.98
N LYS A 19 15.00 -24.40 -8.62
CA LYS A 19 15.63 -23.07 -8.72
C LYS A 19 16.11 -22.72 -10.14
N LYS A 20 15.43 -23.25 -11.16
CA LYS A 20 15.70 -22.91 -12.55
C LYS A 20 15.12 -21.56 -12.91
N GLU A 21 15.84 -20.78 -13.72
CA GLU A 21 15.33 -19.54 -14.28
C GLU A 21 14.13 -19.83 -15.18
N ILE A 22 13.05 -19.10 -14.97
CA ILE A 22 11.80 -19.27 -15.72
C ILE A 22 11.24 -17.92 -16.13
N VAL A 23 10.56 -17.90 -17.27
CA VAL A 23 9.64 -16.83 -17.68
C VAL A 23 8.25 -17.44 -17.79
N TRP A 24 7.32 -16.93 -17.01
CA TRP A 24 5.92 -17.31 -17.11
C TRP A 24 5.10 -16.15 -17.66
N ILE A 25 4.36 -16.40 -18.72
CA ILE A 25 3.47 -15.42 -19.34
C ILE A 25 2.03 -15.87 -19.07
N ASN A 26 1.22 -14.96 -18.53
CA ASN A 26 -0.20 -15.23 -18.33
C ASN A 26 -0.94 -15.28 -19.66
N ASN A 27 -1.22 -16.48 -20.13
CA ASN A 27 -1.98 -16.72 -21.38
C ASN A 27 -3.48 -16.45 -21.24
N LYS A 28 -3.96 -16.15 -20.02
CA LYS A 28 -5.34 -15.72 -19.74
C LYS A 28 -5.47 -14.19 -19.66
N GLN A 29 -4.45 -13.45 -20.07
CA GLN A 29 -4.52 -12.01 -20.13
C GLN A 29 -5.59 -11.58 -21.13
N VAL A 30 -6.49 -10.72 -20.69
CA VAL A 30 -7.54 -10.09 -21.49
C VAL A 30 -7.40 -8.57 -21.43
N LYS A 31 -8.03 -7.86 -22.36
CA LYS A 31 -8.07 -6.40 -22.30
C LYS A 31 -8.87 -5.93 -21.07
N TYR A 32 -8.48 -4.81 -20.49
CA TYR A 32 -9.18 -4.23 -19.32
C TYR A 32 -10.68 -4.07 -19.60
N SER A 33 -11.05 -3.50 -20.76
CA SER A 33 -12.45 -3.29 -21.16
C SER A 33 -13.32 -4.55 -21.22
N GLU A 34 -12.69 -5.72 -21.34
CA GLU A 34 -13.40 -7.01 -21.37
C GLU A 34 -13.64 -7.57 -19.96
N TYR A 35 -12.83 -7.11 -18.98
CA TYR A 35 -12.83 -7.67 -17.63
C TYR A 35 -13.25 -6.67 -16.53
N GLU A 36 -13.32 -5.36 -16.82
CA GLU A 36 -13.56 -4.31 -15.81
C GLU A 36 -14.81 -4.58 -14.96
N LYS A 37 -15.89 -5.09 -15.59
CA LYS A 37 -17.16 -5.41 -14.91
C LYS A 37 -17.07 -6.60 -13.94
N ASN A 38 -16.00 -7.39 -14.04
CA ASN A 38 -15.75 -8.57 -13.21
C ASN A 38 -14.67 -8.33 -12.15
N LEU A 39 -14.18 -7.09 -12.03
CA LEU A 39 -13.21 -6.74 -11.01
C LEU A 39 -13.85 -6.84 -9.62
N PRO A 40 -13.14 -7.37 -8.63
CA PRO A 40 -13.66 -7.48 -7.26
C PRO A 40 -13.71 -6.14 -6.52
N ILE A 41 -13.11 -5.09 -7.10
CA ILE A 41 -13.05 -3.74 -6.53
C ILE A 41 -13.62 -2.77 -7.57
N THR A 42 -14.53 -1.88 -7.14
CA THR A 42 -15.15 -0.87 -7.99
C THR A 42 -14.40 0.47 -7.92
N ASP A 43 -14.65 1.33 -8.92
CA ASP A 43 -14.08 2.68 -8.96
C ASP A 43 -14.53 3.52 -7.75
N GLU A 44 -15.77 3.34 -7.26
CA GLU A 44 -16.27 4.00 -6.06
C GLU A 44 -15.48 3.57 -4.81
N GLN A 45 -15.09 2.30 -4.70
CA GLN A 45 -14.27 1.81 -3.59
C GLN A 45 -12.85 2.39 -3.65
N ILE A 46 -12.29 2.53 -4.84
CA ILE A 46 -10.98 3.17 -5.04
C ILE A 46 -11.08 4.66 -4.63
N LYS A 47 -12.13 5.34 -5.08
CA LYS A 47 -12.36 6.76 -4.74
C LYS A 47 -12.55 6.96 -3.25
N GLU A 48 -13.34 6.12 -2.58
CA GLU A 48 -13.52 6.20 -1.12
C GLU A 48 -12.19 5.96 -0.37
N ALA A 49 -11.33 5.08 -0.88
CA ALA A 49 -10.01 4.86 -0.29
C ALA A 49 -9.11 6.10 -0.43
N GLU A 50 -9.13 6.76 -1.58
CA GLU A 50 -8.44 8.03 -1.81
C GLU A 50 -8.96 9.13 -0.88
N ASP A 51 -10.28 9.31 -0.83
CA ASP A 51 -10.92 10.33 0.02
C ASP A 51 -10.61 10.12 1.50
N ARG A 52 -10.54 8.86 1.95
CA ARG A 52 -10.13 8.51 3.31
C ARG A 52 -8.70 8.94 3.60
N LEU A 53 -7.75 8.68 2.70
CA LEU A 53 -6.38 9.13 2.87
C LEU A 53 -6.28 10.66 2.95
N ILE A 54 -7.08 11.37 2.18
CA ILE A 54 -7.17 12.84 2.23
C ILE A 54 -7.75 13.31 3.57
N ARG A 55 -8.82 12.67 4.07
CA ARG A 55 -9.38 12.99 5.40
C ARG A 55 -8.38 12.79 6.52
N PHE A 56 -7.55 11.73 6.43
CA PHE A 56 -6.52 11.45 7.43
C PHE A 56 -5.26 12.33 7.30
N ALA A 57 -5.06 13.04 6.21
CA ALA A 57 -3.86 13.84 6.00
C ALA A 57 -3.57 14.84 7.13
N PRO A 58 -4.53 15.58 7.70
CA PRO A 58 -4.30 16.46 8.86
C PRO A 58 -3.83 15.70 10.10
N PHE A 59 -4.39 14.53 10.37
CA PHE A 59 -3.94 13.67 11.47
C PHE A 59 -2.51 13.18 11.24
N ILE A 60 -2.22 12.65 10.04
CA ILE A 60 -0.89 12.11 9.68
C ILE A 60 0.16 13.21 9.79
N LYS A 61 -0.12 14.40 9.25
CA LYS A 61 0.77 15.56 9.33
C LYS A 61 1.12 15.92 10.79
N LYS A 62 0.14 15.87 11.69
CA LYS A 62 0.32 16.20 13.11
C LYS A 62 1.01 15.07 13.88
N ALA A 63 0.71 13.81 13.56
CA ALA A 63 1.30 12.64 14.22
C ALA A 63 2.71 12.31 13.72
N PHE A 64 3.03 12.64 12.47
CA PHE A 64 4.28 12.35 11.78
C PHE A 64 4.82 13.60 11.09
N PRO A 65 5.58 14.46 11.82
CA PRO A 65 6.05 15.75 11.30
C PRO A 65 6.86 15.67 10.00
N GLU A 66 7.52 14.54 9.73
CA GLU A 66 8.23 14.29 8.48
C GLU A 66 7.31 14.30 7.24
N THR A 67 6.00 14.17 7.43
CA THR A 67 5.00 14.25 6.35
C THR A 67 4.51 15.68 6.09
N GLU A 68 5.03 16.68 6.79
CA GLU A 68 4.60 18.08 6.62
C GLU A 68 4.81 18.58 5.19
N ILE A 69 5.94 18.24 4.59
CA ILE A 69 6.29 18.63 3.21
C ILE A 69 5.32 18.07 2.17
N THR A 70 4.67 16.96 2.47
CA THR A 70 3.65 16.33 1.61
C THR A 70 2.22 16.57 2.13
N ASN A 71 2.04 17.49 3.09
CA ASN A 71 0.76 17.77 3.74
C ASN A 71 0.05 16.52 4.31
N GLY A 72 0.82 15.59 4.88
CA GLY A 72 0.29 14.37 5.48
C GLY A 72 -0.02 13.24 4.48
N ILE A 73 0.30 13.41 3.20
CA ILE A 73 0.15 12.36 2.20
C ILE A 73 1.38 11.44 2.22
N ILE A 74 1.15 10.16 2.44
CA ILE A 74 2.21 9.14 2.43
C ILE A 74 2.46 8.73 0.97
N GLU A 75 3.48 9.31 0.35
CA GLU A 75 3.86 9.07 -1.04
C GLU A 75 5.38 8.91 -1.15
N SER A 76 5.82 7.95 -1.96
CA SER A 76 7.25 7.75 -2.23
C SER A 76 7.69 8.52 -3.47
N PRO A 77 8.95 8.99 -3.52
CA PRO A 77 9.49 9.62 -4.70
C PRO A 77 9.48 8.69 -5.91
N LEU A 78 9.34 9.29 -7.08
CA LEU A 78 9.46 8.61 -8.37
C LEU A 78 10.65 9.24 -9.12
N GLU A 79 11.77 8.52 -9.13
CA GLU A 79 13.03 9.01 -9.69
C GLU A 79 13.33 8.40 -11.06
N PRO A 80 13.70 9.21 -12.06
CA PRO A 80 14.12 8.69 -13.36
C PRO A 80 15.50 8.03 -13.27
N ILE A 81 15.62 6.79 -13.75
CA ILE A 81 16.89 6.03 -13.72
C ILE A 81 17.45 5.82 -15.12
N PHE A 82 17.70 6.93 -15.83
CA PHE A 82 18.15 6.91 -17.22
C PHE A 82 19.49 6.19 -17.45
N ASN A 83 20.43 6.26 -16.51
CA ASN A 83 21.69 5.54 -16.64
C ASN A 83 21.47 4.03 -16.57
N MET A 84 20.62 3.55 -15.66
CA MET A 84 20.23 2.15 -15.60
C MET A 84 19.55 1.71 -16.91
N GLN A 85 18.64 2.53 -17.44
CA GLN A 85 17.98 2.25 -18.70
C GLN A 85 19.01 2.06 -19.84
N LYS A 86 19.99 2.95 -19.98
CA LYS A 86 21.05 2.85 -21.00
C LYS A 86 21.88 1.56 -20.84
N GLU A 87 22.25 1.21 -19.61
CA GLU A 87 23.04 -0.01 -19.37
C GLU A 87 22.22 -1.29 -19.65
N LEU A 88 20.92 -1.30 -19.35
CA LEU A 88 20.03 -2.41 -19.70
C LEU A 88 19.86 -2.54 -21.22
N GLU A 89 19.63 -1.44 -21.93
CA GLU A 89 19.54 -1.41 -23.40
C GLU A 89 20.82 -1.97 -24.05
N LYS A 90 21.98 -1.55 -23.54
CA LYS A 90 23.28 -2.03 -24.01
C LYS A 90 23.47 -3.52 -23.70
N LYS A 91 23.20 -3.94 -22.47
CA LYS A 91 23.38 -5.33 -22.01
C LYS A 91 22.55 -6.32 -22.80
N TYR A 92 21.30 -5.95 -23.08
CA TYR A 92 20.34 -6.84 -23.76
C TYR A 92 20.20 -6.54 -25.27
N ASN A 93 21.00 -5.60 -25.80
CA ASN A 93 20.96 -5.16 -27.18
C ASN A 93 19.52 -4.90 -27.68
N THR A 94 18.75 -4.16 -26.88
CA THR A 94 17.35 -3.85 -27.18
C THR A 94 17.00 -2.43 -26.73
N LYS A 95 15.99 -1.83 -27.37
CA LYS A 95 15.43 -0.55 -26.92
C LYS A 95 14.31 -0.77 -25.94
N ILE A 96 14.35 -0.03 -24.82
CA ILE A 96 13.24 0.01 -23.87
C ILE A 96 12.28 1.13 -24.32
N PRO A 97 11.06 0.81 -24.78
CA PRO A 97 10.08 1.81 -25.17
C PRO A 97 9.60 2.58 -23.93
N GLY A 98 9.81 3.90 -23.94
CA GLY A 98 9.42 4.76 -22.82
C GLY A 98 10.58 5.12 -21.90
N LYS A 99 10.27 5.46 -20.65
CA LYS A 99 11.22 5.89 -19.64
C LYS A 99 11.16 4.97 -18.42
N LEU A 100 12.34 4.64 -17.89
CA LEU A 100 12.46 3.80 -16.69
C LEU A 100 12.54 4.69 -15.44
N TYR A 101 11.69 4.41 -14.48
CA TYR A 101 11.63 5.10 -13.19
C TYR A 101 11.77 4.11 -12.03
N LEU A 102 12.36 4.58 -10.95
CA LEU A 102 12.41 3.89 -9.66
C LEU A 102 11.38 4.49 -8.72
N LYS A 103 10.42 3.69 -8.28
CA LYS A 103 9.52 4.04 -7.19
C LYS A 103 10.23 3.76 -5.88
N MET A 104 10.62 4.81 -5.15
CA MET A 104 11.51 4.71 -3.98
C MET A 104 10.73 4.44 -2.70
N ASP A 105 10.11 3.26 -2.57
CA ASP A 105 9.30 2.91 -1.38
C ASP A 105 10.10 2.83 -0.08
N SER A 106 11.43 2.71 -0.16
CA SER A 106 12.33 2.86 1.00
C SER A 106 12.34 4.27 1.61
N HIS A 107 11.84 5.27 0.87
CA HIS A 107 11.73 6.67 1.30
C HIS A 107 10.31 7.05 1.72
N LEU A 108 9.40 6.08 1.84
CA LEU A 108 8.07 6.35 2.37
C LEU A 108 8.17 6.85 3.80
N PRO A 109 7.53 7.99 4.14
CA PRO A 109 7.47 8.45 5.52
C PRO A 109 6.74 7.43 6.40
N VAL A 110 6.82 7.58 7.69
CA VAL A 110 6.20 6.74 8.74
C VAL A 110 6.93 5.40 8.94
N ALA A 111 7.20 4.62 7.90
CA ALA A 111 7.77 3.27 8.07
C ALA A 111 8.93 2.93 7.11
N GLY A 112 9.31 3.81 6.19
CA GLY A 112 10.40 3.55 5.24
C GLY A 112 10.19 2.31 4.38
N SER A 113 8.95 1.91 4.14
CA SER A 113 8.61 0.71 3.34
C SER A 113 7.16 0.76 2.84
N ILE A 114 6.83 -0.11 1.89
CA ILE A 114 5.47 -0.25 1.34
C ILE A 114 4.40 -0.51 2.42
N LYS A 115 4.76 -0.98 3.61
CA LYS A 115 3.84 -1.17 4.74
C LYS A 115 3.24 0.14 5.22
N ALA A 116 3.93 1.28 5.02
CA ALA A 116 3.41 2.61 5.31
C ALA A 116 2.12 2.93 4.51
N ARG A 117 1.89 2.31 3.37
CA ARG A 117 0.67 2.51 2.57
C ARG A 117 -0.41 1.48 2.88
N GLY A 118 -0.15 0.19 2.65
CA GLY A 118 -1.16 -0.85 2.82
C GLY A 118 -1.54 -1.10 4.28
N GLY A 119 -0.57 -1.42 5.12
CA GLY A 119 -0.82 -1.73 6.54
C GLY A 119 -1.35 -0.54 7.34
N VAL A 120 -0.79 0.66 7.10
CA VAL A 120 -1.28 1.88 7.75
C VAL A 120 -2.70 2.19 7.31
N TYR A 121 -3.00 2.11 6.02
CA TYR A 121 -4.36 2.35 5.51
C TYR A 121 -5.41 1.48 6.19
N GLU A 122 -5.14 0.18 6.36
CA GLU A 122 -6.10 -0.74 7.00
C GLU A 122 -6.39 -0.35 8.44
N VAL A 123 -5.35 0.06 9.18
CA VAL A 123 -5.54 0.55 10.56
C VAL A 123 -6.33 1.86 10.58
N LEU A 124 -6.02 2.81 9.70
CA LEU A 124 -6.76 4.07 9.61
C LEU A 124 -8.22 3.84 9.27
N LYS A 125 -8.50 2.96 8.30
CA LYS A 125 -9.86 2.58 7.94
C LYS A 125 -10.63 2.02 9.13
N HIS A 126 -10.04 1.06 9.84
CA HIS A 126 -10.66 0.45 11.00
C HIS A 126 -10.89 1.45 12.13
N ALA A 127 -9.93 2.35 12.37
CA ALA A 127 -10.08 3.42 13.36
C ALA A 127 -11.21 4.41 12.99
N GLU A 128 -11.32 4.80 11.71
CA GLU A 128 -12.42 5.64 11.22
C GLU A 128 -13.77 4.95 11.46
N ASP A 129 -13.91 3.69 11.03
CA ASP A 129 -15.14 2.92 11.15
C ASP A 129 -15.59 2.81 12.63
N LEU A 130 -14.65 2.54 13.56
CA LEU A 130 -14.94 2.47 14.99
C LEU A 130 -15.35 3.82 15.59
N ALA A 131 -14.64 4.90 15.25
CA ALA A 131 -14.93 6.22 15.81
C ALA A 131 -16.26 6.78 15.28
N ILE A 132 -16.58 6.53 14.01
CA ILE A 132 -17.88 6.91 13.43
C ILE A 132 -19.01 6.09 14.06
N ALA A 133 -18.86 4.78 14.22
CA ALA A 133 -19.85 3.93 14.85
C ALA A 133 -20.11 4.33 16.32
N ALA A 134 -19.09 4.85 17.02
CA ALA A 134 -19.22 5.39 18.38
C ALA A 134 -19.79 6.82 18.44
N GLY A 135 -20.09 7.45 17.30
CA GLY A 135 -20.57 8.84 17.24
C GLY A 135 -19.52 9.89 17.64
N MET A 136 -18.23 9.51 17.68
CA MET A 136 -17.14 10.39 18.09
C MET A 136 -16.50 11.15 16.91
N LEU A 137 -16.71 10.68 15.68
CA LEU A 137 -16.13 11.21 14.46
C LEU A 137 -17.17 11.25 13.33
N SER A 138 -17.10 12.26 12.48
CA SER A 138 -17.81 12.35 11.22
C SER A 138 -16.82 12.47 10.06
N LYS A 139 -17.18 11.98 8.87
CA LYS A 139 -16.34 12.14 7.67
C LYS A 139 -16.06 13.61 7.28
N ASN A 140 -16.84 14.55 7.84
CA ASN A 140 -16.69 15.99 7.58
C ASN A 140 -15.84 16.71 8.64
N ASP A 141 -15.37 16.01 9.67
CA ASP A 141 -14.55 16.60 10.71
C ASP A 141 -13.11 16.82 10.23
N ASP A 142 -12.39 17.73 10.87
CA ASP A 142 -10.93 17.81 10.75
C ASP A 142 -10.30 16.67 11.56
N TYR A 143 -9.74 15.69 10.86
CA TYR A 143 -9.17 14.49 11.50
C TYR A 143 -7.92 14.77 12.36
N SER A 144 -7.39 16.00 12.40
CA SER A 144 -6.36 16.37 13.37
C SER A 144 -6.81 16.19 14.82
N ILE A 145 -8.13 16.18 15.08
CA ILE A 145 -8.73 15.90 16.42
C ILE A 145 -8.44 14.48 16.91
N LEU A 146 -8.12 13.55 16.03
CA LEU A 146 -7.75 12.17 16.40
C LEU A 146 -6.50 12.09 17.27
N THR A 147 -5.70 13.16 17.34
CA THR A 147 -4.57 13.28 18.28
C THR A 147 -4.97 13.62 19.71
N GLU A 148 -6.24 13.96 19.97
CA GLU A 148 -6.72 14.33 21.30
C GLU A 148 -6.81 13.13 22.25
N GLU A 149 -6.66 13.38 23.55
CA GLU A 149 -6.66 12.34 24.59
C GLU A 149 -7.93 11.49 24.62
N LYS A 150 -9.09 12.05 24.27
CA LYS A 150 -10.35 11.28 24.19
C LYS A 150 -10.28 10.15 23.18
N PHE A 151 -9.66 10.39 22.00
CA PHE A 151 -9.48 9.39 20.96
C PHE A 151 -8.40 8.37 21.33
N LYS A 152 -7.28 8.81 21.93
CA LYS A 152 -6.24 7.90 22.43
C LYS A 152 -6.81 6.91 23.44
N LYS A 153 -7.61 7.38 24.40
CA LYS A 153 -8.29 6.51 25.39
C LYS A 153 -9.28 5.55 24.71
N PHE A 154 -10.08 6.05 23.78
CA PHE A 154 -11.02 5.24 23.03
C PHE A 154 -10.32 4.11 22.28
N PHE A 155 -9.32 4.43 21.46
CA PHE A 155 -8.59 3.43 20.68
C PHE A 155 -7.78 2.47 21.55
N SER A 156 -7.19 2.91 22.65
CA SER A 156 -6.51 2.02 23.61
C SER A 156 -7.45 0.95 24.17
N GLY A 157 -8.73 1.25 24.30
CA GLY A 157 -9.76 0.27 24.67
C GLY A 157 -10.10 -0.73 23.56
N CYS A 158 -10.20 -0.24 22.32
CA CYS A 158 -10.63 -1.02 21.17
C CYS A 158 -9.52 -1.97 20.64
N PHE A 159 -8.26 -1.52 20.70
CA PHE A 159 -7.13 -2.24 20.08
C PHE A 159 -6.29 -3.04 21.08
N LYS A 160 -6.85 -3.50 22.18
CA LYS A 160 -6.13 -4.36 23.15
C LYS A 160 -5.46 -5.59 22.51
N GLN A 161 -5.95 -6.04 21.36
CA GLN A 161 -5.40 -7.18 20.61
C GLN A 161 -4.28 -6.78 19.61
N PHE A 162 -4.05 -5.48 19.38
CA PHE A 162 -3.01 -4.96 18.47
C PHE A 162 -2.15 -3.87 19.15
N PRO A 163 -1.48 -4.17 20.27
CA PRO A 163 -0.82 -3.14 21.09
C PRO A 163 0.36 -2.45 20.39
N SER A 164 1.05 -3.14 19.48
CA SER A 164 2.33 -2.68 18.95
C SER A 164 2.26 -1.64 17.85
N PHE A 165 1.16 -1.55 17.10
CA PHE A 165 1.07 -0.66 15.94
C PHE A 165 0.57 0.75 16.30
N ILE A 166 -0.38 0.84 17.25
CA ILE A 166 -0.95 2.14 17.67
C ILE A 166 -0.07 2.84 18.70
N LEU A 167 0.66 2.08 19.52
CA LEU A 167 1.67 2.64 20.44
C LEU A 167 2.92 3.17 19.70
N SER A 168 3.12 2.82 18.43
CA SER A 168 4.16 3.40 17.59
C SER A 168 3.77 4.75 16.99
N ILE A 169 2.52 5.17 17.09
CA ILE A 169 2.11 6.57 16.90
C ILE A 169 2.57 7.29 18.17
N LYS A 170 3.84 7.67 18.18
CA LYS A 170 4.45 8.41 19.28
C LYS A 170 3.57 9.61 19.64
N CYS A 171 3.09 9.61 20.87
CA CYS A 171 2.63 10.80 21.53
C CYS A 171 3.81 11.74 21.75
#